data_b37091b2c65ff25f627914faae0e9250
#
_entry.id   b37091b2c65ff25f627914faae0e9250
#
_cell.length_a   1.000
_cell.length_b   1.000
_cell.length_c   1.000
_cell.angle_alpha   90.00
_cell.angle_beta   90.00
_cell.angle_gamma   90.00
#
_symmetry.space_group_name_H-M   'P 1'
#
loop_
_entity.id
_entity.type
_entity.pdbx_description
1 polymer ?
#
loop_
_entity_poly.entity_id
_entity_poly.type
_entity_poly.pdbx_seq_one_letter_code
_entity_poly.pdbx_strand_id
1 'polypeptide(L)'
;MNVRPSFAIAAAALAACAAPQAVDNTPENPTAVLETVVTNGGIAGMFAFEVTEKRWVRPNMRREEHTLKGTGTFSRYLVNAVAGGGDASITRLDEDKLWGLHLRKKEYTECPAHGCPVPPAAEKEEKQREDEQAKEEPKQQTEPNCTTHVTSSNFNVNPTGEKKSINGFDASQYTAAWVLKLADTKKRVTTSTVSFDIWTTPLAQPMRDAFAVEQQFMKSYGARARPGPDRTQPMPAEVTRMMSGYLSSLRPQDRAQLQNAGKQLSKIQGHPVYTHIEWHLEGDACGDKGPEKKEQSSSPTSVQGMLGSMAGSLFKKDEKPAGPPPILSFTVEVKQLGVQPVKDSVFAVPAGFKKVN
;
A
#
# COMPACT_ATOMS: atom_id res chain seq x y z
N MET A 1 54.07 42.65 -36.93
CA MET A 1 54.47 42.06 -35.64
C MET A 1 53.28 42.07 -34.70
N ASN A 2 52.56 40.97 -34.61
CA ASN A 2 51.39 40.81 -33.72
C ASN A 2 51.73 39.79 -32.65
N VAL A 3 51.89 40.26 -31.41
CA VAL A 3 52.16 39.42 -30.24
C VAL A 3 50.81 39.07 -29.65
N ARG A 4 50.48 37.74 -29.58
CA ARG A 4 49.32 37.18 -28.88
C ARG A 4 49.75 36.81 -27.45
N PRO A 5 49.02 37.18 -26.41
CA PRO A 5 49.27 36.67 -25.07
C PRO A 5 48.58 35.32 -24.89
N SER A 6 49.37 34.32 -24.46
CA SER A 6 48.90 33.01 -24.04
C SER A 6 48.38 33.06 -22.59
N PHE A 7 47.09 32.81 -22.39
CA PHE A 7 46.49 32.61 -21.04
C PHE A 7 46.69 31.17 -20.65
N ALA A 8 47.51 30.92 -19.65
CA ALA A 8 47.63 29.60 -18.99
C ALA A 8 46.51 29.50 -17.92
N ILE A 9 45.54 28.60 -18.13
CA ILE A 9 44.53 28.27 -17.15
C ILE A 9 45.10 27.20 -16.22
N ALA A 10 45.40 27.58 -14.98
CA ALA A 10 45.75 26.64 -13.92
C ALA A 10 44.50 25.94 -13.41
N ALA A 11 44.33 24.66 -13.76
CA ALA A 11 43.29 23.82 -13.20
C ALA A 11 43.67 23.36 -11.77
N ALA A 12 43.10 23.99 -10.74
CA ALA A 12 43.22 23.51 -9.37
C ALA A 12 42.35 22.25 -9.20
N ALA A 13 42.98 21.09 -9.13
CA ALA A 13 42.32 19.84 -8.78
C ALA A 13 41.97 19.84 -7.29
N LEU A 14 40.70 20.08 -6.95
CA LEU A 14 40.12 19.85 -5.62
C LEU A 14 40.02 18.31 -5.41
N ALA A 15 41.03 17.72 -4.80
CA ALA A 15 40.95 16.37 -4.26
C ALA A 15 40.00 16.40 -3.06
N ALA A 16 38.71 16.08 -3.28
CA ALA A 16 37.79 15.78 -2.21
C ALA A 16 38.26 14.51 -1.49
N CYS A 17 38.88 14.66 -0.31
CA CYS A 17 39.13 13.53 0.58
C CYS A 17 37.79 12.94 1.01
N ALA A 18 37.33 11.91 0.29
CA ALA A 18 36.26 11.05 0.78
C ALA A 18 36.80 10.36 2.05
N ALA A 19 36.23 10.68 3.20
CA ALA A 19 36.53 9.97 4.43
C ALA A 19 36.26 8.47 4.18
N PRO A 20 37.18 7.56 4.57
CA PRO A 20 36.95 6.13 4.39
C PRO A 20 35.68 5.74 5.15
N GLN A 21 34.71 5.18 4.45
CA GLN A 21 33.54 4.61 5.09
C GLN A 21 34.04 3.49 6.01
N ALA A 22 33.71 3.58 7.29
CA ALA A 22 34.04 2.54 8.25
C ALA A 22 33.49 1.22 7.74
N VAL A 23 34.37 0.22 7.57
CA VAL A 23 33.96 -1.12 7.14
C VAL A 23 33.08 -1.70 8.25
N ASP A 24 31.86 -2.05 7.91
CA ASP A 24 30.96 -2.73 8.84
C ASP A 24 31.40 -4.19 9.01
N ASN A 25 32.02 -4.49 10.13
CA ASN A 25 32.53 -5.81 10.50
C ASN A 25 31.56 -6.61 11.40
N THR A 26 30.29 -6.20 11.52
CA THR A 26 29.34 -6.95 12.34
C THR A 26 29.09 -8.35 11.76
N PRO A 27 28.85 -9.36 12.60
CA PRO A 27 28.57 -10.71 12.15
C PRO A 27 27.36 -10.77 11.21
N GLU A 28 27.43 -11.71 10.26
CA GLU A 28 26.29 -12.06 9.39
C GLU A 28 25.59 -13.28 9.95
N ASN A 29 24.28 -13.21 10.06
CA ASN A 29 23.44 -14.29 10.57
C ASN A 29 22.23 -14.56 9.66
N PRO A 30 21.72 -15.80 9.61
CA PRO A 30 20.52 -16.13 8.83
C PRO A 30 19.34 -15.24 9.24
N THR A 31 18.74 -14.59 8.27
CA THR A 31 17.67 -13.61 8.49
C THR A 31 16.62 -13.78 7.40
N ALA A 32 15.37 -13.86 7.79
CA ALA A 32 14.26 -13.79 6.83
C ALA A 32 14.18 -12.39 6.26
N VAL A 33 14.16 -12.28 4.94
CA VAL A 33 14.04 -11.00 4.22
C VAL A 33 12.83 -11.07 3.31
N LEU A 34 11.97 -10.07 3.43
CA LEU A 34 10.83 -9.81 2.55
C LEU A 34 10.96 -8.40 1.99
N GLU A 35 10.88 -8.26 0.68
CA GLU A 35 10.77 -6.97 0.01
C GLU A 35 9.57 -7.00 -0.93
N THR A 36 8.66 -6.05 -0.75
CA THR A 36 7.42 -5.91 -1.52
C THR A 36 7.32 -4.49 -2.05
N VAL A 37 6.92 -4.36 -3.30
CA VAL A 37 6.60 -3.07 -3.93
C VAL A 37 5.11 -3.04 -4.24
N VAL A 38 4.44 -2.01 -3.76
CA VAL A 38 3.03 -1.72 -4.07
C VAL A 38 2.97 -0.46 -4.91
N THR A 39 2.46 -0.59 -6.12
CA THR A 39 2.23 0.55 -7.02
C THR A 39 0.74 0.80 -7.12
N ASN A 40 0.32 2.03 -6.84
CA ASN A 40 -1.03 2.52 -7.07
C ASN A 40 -1.01 3.41 -8.30
N GLY A 41 -1.84 3.08 -9.31
CA GLY A 41 -1.99 3.87 -10.53
C GLY A 41 -2.70 5.21 -10.30
N GLY A 42 -3.28 5.43 -9.12
CA GLY A 42 -4.05 6.63 -8.81
C GLY A 42 -5.34 6.74 -9.63
N ILE A 43 -6.07 7.83 -9.43
CA ILE A 43 -7.22 8.17 -10.26
C ILE A 43 -6.68 8.96 -11.47
N ALA A 44 -6.85 8.42 -12.66
CA ALA A 44 -6.35 9.01 -13.92
C ALA A 44 -4.84 9.40 -13.85
N GLY A 45 -4.03 8.65 -13.09
CA GLY A 45 -2.59 8.89 -12.96
C GLY A 45 -2.18 10.07 -12.06
N MET A 46 -3.14 10.82 -11.48
CA MET A 46 -2.82 12.04 -10.73
C MET A 46 -2.22 11.76 -9.35
N PHE A 47 -2.77 10.81 -8.63
CA PHE A 47 -2.37 10.45 -7.26
C PHE A 47 -1.64 9.10 -7.20
N ALA A 48 -0.94 8.76 -8.30
CA ALA A 48 -0.17 7.54 -8.35
C ALA A 48 1.02 7.59 -7.37
N PHE A 49 1.27 6.49 -6.69
CA PHE A 49 2.38 6.34 -5.76
C PHE A 49 2.92 4.92 -5.76
N GLU A 50 4.14 4.78 -5.28
CA GLU A 50 4.82 3.53 -5.05
C GLU A 50 5.24 3.46 -3.57
N VAL A 51 4.91 2.34 -2.92
CA VAL A 51 5.37 2.01 -1.57
C VAL A 51 6.29 0.83 -1.68
N THR A 52 7.53 0.97 -1.21
CA THR A 52 8.44 -0.15 -1.00
C THR A 52 8.45 -0.48 0.48
N GLU A 53 8.11 -1.71 0.81
CA GLU A 53 8.24 -2.27 2.14
C GLU A 53 9.36 -3.30 2.14
N LYS A 54 10.34 -3.13 3.03
CA LYS A 54 11.41 -4.08 3.23
C LYS A 54 11.51 -4.49 4.68
N ARG A 55 11.55 -5.79 4.89
CA ARG A 55 11.50 -6.38 6.23
C ARG A 55 12.63 -7.39 6.41
N TRP A 56 13.32 -7.28 7.53
CA TRP A 56 14.33 -8.23 8.01
C TRP A 56 13.87 -8.78 9.34
N VAL A 57 13.83 -10.10 9.48
CA VAL A 57 13.27 -10.74 10.66
C VAL A 57 14.19 -11.86 11.15
N ARG A 58 14.42 -11.88 12.47
CA ARG A 58 14.96 -13.00 13.24
C ARG A 58 14.04 -13.29 14.42
N PRO A 59 14.20 -14.40 15.13
CA PRO A 59 13.27 -14.77 16.21
C PRO A 59 12.99 -13.70 17.26
N ASN A 60 13.99 -12.83 17.56
CA ASN A 60 13.91 -11.82 18.61
C ASN A 60 14.07 -10.39 18.12
N MET A 61 14.22 -10.17 16.82
CA MET A 61 14.43 -8.83 16.28
C MET A 61 13.82 -8.69 14.90
N ARG A 62 13.32 -7.48 14.60
CA ARG A 62 12.73 -7.13 13.32
C ARG A 62 13.09 -5.70 12.96
N ARG A 63 13.42 -5.48 11.70
CA ARG A 63 13.48 -4.18 11.07
C ARG A 63 12.48 -4.12 9.94
N GLU A 64 11.72 -3.05 9.88
CA GLU A 64 10.80 -2.73 8.77
C GLU A 64 11.16 -1.35 8.24
N GLU A 65 11.25 -1.23 6.93
CA GLU A 65 11.43 0.04 6.25
C GLU A 65 10.28 0.26 5.27
N HIS A 66 9.69 1.44 5.30
CA HIS A 66 8.66 1.87 4.39
C HIS A 66 9.13 3.11 3.65
N THR A 67 9.15 3.04 2.33
CA THR A 67 9.48 4.17 1.47
C THR A 67 8.27 4.48 0.61
N LEU A 68 7.80 5.72 0.66
CA LEU A 68 6.70 6.21 -0.17
C LEU A 68 7.25 7.18 -1.21
N LYS A 69 6.94 6.92 -2.48
CA LYS A 69 7.34 7.74 -3.62
C LYS A 69 6.11 8.12 -4.44
N GLY A 70 5.85 9.40 -4.61
CA GLY A 70 4.84 9.88 -5.54
C GLY A 70 5.30 9.69 -6.99
N THR A 71 4.50 9.01 -7.79
CA THR A 71 4.77 8.74 -9.21
C THR A 71 3.85 9.51 -10.16
N GLY A 72 2.69 9.93 -9.68
CA GLY A 72 1.73 10.74 -10.42
C GLY A 72 2.10 12.23 -10.47
N THR A 73 1.38 12.98 -11.30
CA THR A 73 1.64 14.40 -11.54
C THR A 73 1.56 15.23 -10.27
N PHE A 74 0.54 15.02 -9.43
CA PHE A 74 0.36 15.72 -8.15
C PHE A 74 1.10 15.06 -6.99
N SER A 75 1.04 13.74 -6.90
CA SER A 75 1.64 13.02 -5.79
C SER A 75 3.16 13.14 -5.74
N ARG A 76 3.83 13.31 -6.89
CA ARG A 76 5.28 13.53 -6.96
C ARG A 76 5.74 14.71 -6.10
N TYR A 77 5.00 15.83 -6.13
CA TYR A 77 5.36 17.00 -5.34
C TYR A 77 4.91 16.87 -3.90
N LEU A 78 3.66 16.47 -3.67
CA LEU A 78 3.07 16.40 -2.34
C LEU A 78 3.74 15.33 -1.47
N VAL A 79 3.88 14.11 -1.98
CA VAL A 79 4.46 12.98 -1.24
C VAL A 79 5.93 13.23 -0.92
N ASN A 80 6.71 13.72 -1.89
CA ASN A 80 8.13 13.98 -1.66
C ASN A 80 8.36 15.15 -0.67
N ALA A 81 7.45 16.11 -0.60
CA ALA A 81 7.53 17.19 0.37
C ALA A 81 7.20 16.75 1.80
N VAL A 82 6.16 15.92 1.97
CA VAL A 82 5.60 15.54 3.28
C VAL A 82 6.17 14.22 3.79
N ALA A 83 6.20 13.18 2.96
CA ALA A 83 6.57 11.81 3.33
C ALA A 83 7.86 11.30 2.66
N GLY A 84 8.53 12.16 1.86
CA GLY A 84 9.74 11.76 1.15
C GLY A 84 10.88 11.40 2.10
N GLY A 85 11.47 10.23 1.89
CA GLY A 85 12.62 9.74 2.66
C GLY A 85 12.35 8.48 3.49
N GLY A 86 11.09 8.12 3.66
CA GLY A 86 10.70 6.89 4.35
C GLY A 86 10.89 6.93 5.86
N ASP A 87 10.26 5.94 6.49
CA ASP A 87 10.37 5.65 7.91
C ASP A 87 10.84 4.20 8.10
N ALA A 88 11.47 3.92 9.21
CA ALA A 88 11.81 2.56 9.59
C ALA A 88 11.48 2.32 11.06
N SER A 89 11.26 1.06 11.41
CA SER A 89 11.17 0.64 12.79
C SER A 89 12.12 -0.52 13.05
N ILE A 90 12.73 -0.55 14.23
CA ILE A 90 13.57 -1.65 14.69
C ILE A 90 13.03 -2.13 16.02
N THR A 91 12.58 -3.36 16.09
CA THR A 91 12.13 -4.02 17.32
C THR A 91 13.19 -5.02 17.77
N ARG A 92 13.64 -4.87 19.01
CA ARG A 92 14.61 -5.76 19.70
C ARG A 92 13.93 -6.34 20.93
N LEU A 93 13.36 -7.53 20.79
CA LEU A 93 12.72 -8.21 21.92
C LEU A 93 13.74 -8.67 22.98
N ASP A 94 14.96 -8.95 22.56
CA ASP A 94 16.09 -9.31 23.42
C ASP A 94 16.57 -8.14 24.28
N GLU A 95 16.39 -6.90 23.83
CA GLU A 95 16.77 -5.67 24.56
C GLU A 95 15.56 -4.93 25.15
N ASP A 96 14.34 -5.42 24.91
CA ASP A 96 13.08 -4.73 25.24
C ASP A 96 13.01 -3.31 24.64
N LYS A 97 13.39 -3.15 23.37
CA LYS A 97 13.44 -1.87 22.68
C LYS A 97 12.68 -1.85 21.37
N LEU A 98 12.07 -0.73 21.10
CA LEU A 98 11.51 -0.33 19.82
C LEU A 98 12.09 1.04 19.44
N TRP A 99 12.75 1.11 18.30
CA TRP A 99 13.18 2.38 17.69
C TRP A 99 12.33 2.71 16.48
N GLY A 100 11.71 3.89 16.50
CA GLY A 100 11.09 4.48 15.32
C GLY A 100 12.08 5.45 14.66
N LEU A 101 12.44 5.23 13.41
CA LEU A 101 13.44 6.01 12.68
C LEU A 101 12.80 6.87 11.61
N HIS A 102 13.15 8.15 11.59
CA HIS A 102 12.83 9.06 10.52
C HIS A 102 14.06 9.19 9.60
N LEU A 103 14.09 8.43 8.50
CA LEU A 103 15.30 8.24 7.70
C LEU A 103 15.85 9.54 7.11
N ARG A 104 14.98 10.43 6.63
CA ARG A 104 15.39 11.72 6.02
C ARG A 104 15.99 12.68 7.03
N LYS A 105 15.41 12.78 8.23
CA LYS A 105 15.90 13.69 9.28
C LYS A 105 17.07 13.10 10.05
N LYS A 106 17.32 11.80 9.90
CA LYS A 106 18.27 11.04 10.72
C LYS A 106 17.99 11.21 12.22
N GLU A 107 16.71 11.05 12.58
CA GLU A 107 16.22 11.12 13.94
C GLU A 107 15.59 9.80 14.33
N TYR A 108 15.58 9.47 15.63
CA TYR A 108 14.89 8.30 16.12
C TYR A 108 14.27 8.54 17.50
N THR A 109 13.17 7.84 17.76
CA THR A 109 12.55 7.70 19.08
C THR A 109 12.86 6.32 19.63
N GLU A 110 12.94 6.18 20.95
CA GLU A 110 13.17 4.90 21.63
C GLU A 110 12.07 4.63 22.63
N CYS A 111 11.46 3.47 22.56
CA CYS A 111 10.38 3.02 23.41
C CYS A 111 10.62 1.58 23.86
N PRO A 112 9.93 1.08 24.90
CA PRO A 112 9.85 -0.36 25.18
C PRO A 112 9.33 -1.15 23.97
N ALA A 113 9.72 -2.41 23.82
CA ALA A 113 9.35 -3.25 22.68
C ALA A 113 7.82 -3.42 22.49
N HIS A 114 7.04 -3.25 23.57
CA HIS A 114 5.57 -3.28 23.54
C HIS A 114 4.90 -1.99 23.04
N GLY A 115 5.67 -0.99 22.67
CA GLY A 115 5.21 0.30 22.14
C GLY A 115 5.54 1.49 23.01
N CYS A 116 5.46 2.67 22.43
CA CYS A 116 5.65 3.92 23.14
C CYS A 116 4.46 4.18 24.09
N PRO A 117 4.73 4.73 25.28
CA PRO A 117 3.64 5.21 26.15
C PRO A 117 2.85 6.29 25.39
N VAL A 118 1.55 6.13 25.32
CA VAL A 118 0.69 7.15 24.76
C VAL A 118 0.56 8.29 25.76
N PRO A 119 0.88 9.55 25.40
CA PRO A 119 0.70 10.66 26.30
C PRO A 119 -0.78 10.77 26.73
N PRO A 120 -1.08 11.08 28.02
CA PRO A 120 -2.47 11.15 28.50
C PRO A 120 -3.36 12.13 27.71
N ALA A 121 -2.78 13.17 27.11
CA ALA A 121 -3.47 14.09 26.22
C ALA A 121 -3.92 13.40 24.92
N ALA A 122 -3.06 12.57 24.31
CA ALA A 122 -3.37 11.84 23.08
C ALA A 122 -4.41 10.74 23.33
N GLU A 123 -4.40 10.07 24.50
CA GLU A 123 -5.45 9.12 24.88
C GLU A 123 -6.84 9.80 25.00
N LYS A 124 -6.86 11.05 25.48
CA LYS A 124 -8.10 11.82 25.57
C LYS A 124 -8.60 12.25 24.20
N GLU A 125 -7.70 12.68 23.32
CA GLU A 125 -8.06 13.05 21.95
C GLU A 125 -8.50 11.84 21.13
N GLU A 126 -7.88 10.69 21.32
CA GLU A 126 -8.25 9.44 20.63
C GLU A 126 -9.63 8.98 21.09
N LYS A 127 -9.89 8.95 22.40
CA LYS A 127 -11.21 8.66 22.94
C LYS A 127 -12.28 9.66 22.49
N GLN A 128 -11.94 10.96 22.43
CA GLN A 128 -12.85 11.96 21.92
C GLN A 128 -13.18 11.74 20.43
N ARG A 129 -12.18 11.40 19.63
CA ARG A 129 -12.39 11.05 18.20
C ARG A 129 -13.18 9.76 18.03
N GLU A 130 -12.93 8.74 18.86
CA GLU A 130 -13.72 7.50 18.85
C GLU A 130 -15.18 7.77 19.30
N ASP A 131 -15.38 8.59 20.33
CA ASP A 131 -16.71 9.00 20.80
C ASP A 131 -17.44 9.90 19.79
N GLU A 132 -16.71 10.77 19.06
CA GLU A 132 -17.26 11.60 17.98
C GLU A 132 -17.55 10.73 16.75
N GLN A 133 -16.70 9.79 16.39
CA GLN A 133 -16.95 8.83 15.30
C GLN A 133 -18.07 7.83 15.65
N ALA A 134 -18.21 7.44 16.93
CA ALA A 134 -19.31 6.61 17.37
C ALA A 134 -20.64 7.37 17.45
N LYS A 135 -20.59 8.70 17.69
CA LYS A 135 -21.78 9.58 17.64
C LYS A 135 -22.11 10.05 16.22
N GLU A 136 -21.12 10.16 15.37
CA GLU A 136 -21.33 10.13 13.93
C GLU A 136 -21.56 8.67 13.53
N GLU A 137 -22.75 8.09 13.89
CA GLU A 137 -23.31 7.05 13.05
C GLU A 137 -23.05 7.53 11.62
N PRO A 138 -22.47 6.67 10.71
CA PRO A 138 -22.38 7.06 9.33
C PRO A 138 -23.79 7.45 8.93
N LYS A 139 -24.10 8.73 9.03
CA LYS A 139 -25.23 9.27 8.31
C LYS A 139 -24.93 8.82 6.90
N GLN A 140 -25.56 7.69 6.56
CA GLN A 140 -25.68 7.33 5.17
C GLN A 140 -26.08 8.65 4.54
N GLN A 141 -25.12 9.35 3.96
CA GLN A 141 -25.42 10.39 3.01
C GLN A 141 -26.02 9.64 1.81
N THR A 142 -27.16 9.02 2.08
CA THR A 142 -28.14 8.74 1.09
C THR A 142 -28.48 10.11 0.56
N GLU A 143 -27.93 10.46 -0.60
CA GLU A 143 -28.69 11.36 -1.45
C GLU A 143 -30.11 10.84 -1.40
N PRO A 144 -31.10 11.67 -0.95
CA PRO A 144 -32.41 11.17 -0.56
C PRO A 144 -33.20 10.42 -1.63
N ASN A 145 -32.62 10.20 -2.78
CA ASN A 145 -33.31 9.67 -3.96
C ASN A 145 -32.62 8.53 -4.72
N CYS A 146 -31.47 7.99 -4.27
CA CYS A 146 -30.87 6.87 -4.99
C CYS A 146 -30.34 5.77 -4.07
N THR A 147 -31.04 4.65 -4.05
CA THR A 147 -30.62 3.41 -3.40
C THR A 147 -30.31 2.39 -4.48
N THR A 148 -29.11 1.80 -4.45
CA THR A 148 -28.76 0.67 -5.31
C THR A 148 -28.92 -0.65 -4.58
N HIS A 149 -29.17 -1.72 -5.33
CA HIS A 149 -29.17 -3.09 -4.85
C HIS A 149 -28.41 -3.99 -5.81
N VAL A 150 -27.76 -5.02 -5.28
CA VAL A 150 -27.06 -6.01 -6.10
C VAL A 150 -28.07 -6.90 -6.79
N THR A 151 -28.07 -6.90 -8.13
CA THR A 151 -28.92 -7.76 -8.95
C THR A 151 -28.20 -9.03 -9.37
N SER A 152 -26.88 -9.00 -9.50
CA SER A 152 -26.08 -10.19 -9.70
C SER A 152 -24.66 -9.99 -9.15
N SER A 153 -24.07 -11.09 -8.69
CA SER A 153 -22.68 -11.16 -8.25
C SER A 153 -22.06 -12.43 -8.83
N ASN A 154 -21.00 -12.28 -9.59
CA ASN A 154 -20.28 -13.41 -10.17
C ASN A 154 -18.79 -13.25 -9.93
N PHE A 155 -18.19 -14.23 -9.27
CA PHE A 155 -16.75 -14.29 -9.02
C PHE A 155 -16.18 -15.58 -9.62
N ASN A 156 -15.25 -15.43 -10.56
CA ASN A 156 -14.59 -16.52 -11.24
C ASN A 156 -13.08 -16.46 -11.05
N VAL A 157 -12.47 -17.63 -10.89
CA VAL A 157 -11.01 -17.80 -10.87
C VAL A 157 -10.65 -18.84 -11.92
N ASN A 158 -9.73 -18.52 -12.81
CA ASN A 158 -9.28 -19.37 -13.90
C ASN A 158 -7.76 -19.47 -13.93
N PRO A 159 -7.17 -20.70 -13.89
CA PRO A 159 -5.78 -20.88 -14.25
C PRO A 159 -5.63 -20.67 -15.75
N THR A 160 -4.64 -19.89 -16.19
CA THR A 160 -4.41 -19.61 -17.61
C THR A 160 -3.48 -20.63 -18.26
N GLY A 161 -2.67 -21.32 -17.45
CA GLY A 161 -1.59 -22.19 -17.92
C GLY A 161 -0.28 -21.44 -18.24
N GLU A 162 -0.30 -20.13 -18.23
CA GLU A 162 0.88 -19.30 -18.46
C GLU A 162 1.88 -19.43 -17.32
N LYS A 163 3.17 -19.42 -17.66
CA LYS A 163 4.29 -19.49 -16.72
C LYS A 163 5.35 -18.47 -17.10
N LYS A 164 5.93 -17.81 -16.11
CA LYS A 164 7.09 -16.91 -16.28
C LYS A 164 7.92 -16.83 -15.01
N SER A 165 9.17 -16.37 -15.13
CA SER A 165 9.95 -15.98 -13.96
C SER A 165 9.66 -14.52 -13.61
N ILE A 166 9.38 -14.26 -12.32
CA ILE A 166 9.14 -12.93 -11.75
C ILE A 166 10.09 -12.76 -10.58
N ASN A 167 11.06 -11.87 -10.66
CA ASN A 167 12.06 -11.62 -9.62
C ASN A 167 12.78 -12.90 -9.13
N GLY A 168 12.97 -13.88 -10.04
CA GLY A 168 13.58 -15.17 -9.71
C GLY A 168 12.62 -16.22 -9.18
N PHE A 169 11.32 -15.93 -9.08
CA PHE A 169 10.29 -16.90 -8.74
C PHE A 169 9.67 -17.51 -10.00
N ASP A 170 9.67 -18.82 -10.12
CA ASP A 170 8.93 -19.52 -11.18
C ASP A 170 7.44 -19.45 -10.84
N ALA A 171 6.70 -18.68 -11.61
CA ALA A 171 5.31 -18.34 -11.32
C ALA A 171 4.35 -18.86 -12.38
N SER A 172 3.15 -19.26 -11.93
CA SER A 172 2.01 -19.65 -12.75
C SER A 172 0.89 -18.62 -12.60
N GLN A 173 0.22 -18.30 -13.71
CA GLN A 173 -0.81 -17.27 -13.76
C GLN A 173 -2.20 -17.80 -13.45
N TYR A 174 -2.93 -17.02 -12.67
CA TYR A 174 -4.37 -17.10 -12.49
C TYR A 174 -4.98 -15.74 -12.85
N THR A 175 -6.11 -15.76 -13.53
CA THR A 175 -6.97 -14.58 -13.65
C THR A 175 -8.19 -14.77 -12.75
N ALA A 176 -8.62 -13.67 -12.12
CA ALA A 176 -9.88 -13.66 -11.43
C ALA A 176 -10.67 -12.41 -11.82
N ALA A 177 -11.98 -12.53 -11.84
CA ALA A 177 -12.87 -11.40 -12.09
C ALA A 177 -14.06 -11.46 -11.17
N TRP A 178 -14.37 -10.32 -10.56
CA TRP A 178 -15.56 -10.13 -9.78
C TRP A 178 -16.45 -9.09 -10.45
N VAL A 179 -17.60 -9.55 -10.96
CA VAL A 179 -18.57 -8.71 -11.66
C VAL A 179 -19.81 -8.57 -10.78
N LEU A 180 -20.10 -7.34 -10.37
CA LEU A 180 -21.30 -6.97 -9.64
C LEU A 180 -22.18 -6.11 -10.54
N LYS A 181 -23.47 -6.43 -10.63
CA LYS A 181 -24.46 -5.57 -11.24
C LYS A 181 -25.31 -4.93 -10.15
N LEU A 182 -25.34 -3.62 -10.14
CA LEU A 182 -26.07 -2.78 -9.22
C LEU A 182 -27.22 -2.10 -9.98
N ALA A 183 -28.46 -2.25 -9.52
CA ALA A 183 -29.59 -1.53 -10.07
C ALA A 183 -30.09 -0.48 -9.08
N ASP A 184 -30.45 0.69 -9.57
CA ASP A 184 -31.13 1.72 -8.77
C ASP A 184 -32.65 1.55 -8.78
N THR A 185 -33.36 2.40 -8.05
CA THR A 185 -34.82 2.41 -7.98
C THR A 185 -35.49 2.71 -9.31
N LYS A 186 -34.78 3.35 -10.26
CA LYS A 186 -35.23 3.64 -11.63
C LYS A 186 -34.85 2.53 -12.61
N LYS A 187 -34.34 1.38 -12.13
CA LYS A 187 -33.86 0.23 -12.92
C LYS A 187 -32.63 0.53 -13.82
N ARG A 188 -31.94 1.63 -13.59
CA ARG A 188 -30.67 1.88 -14.26
C ARG A 188 -29.60 0.99 -13.63
N VAL A 189 -28.67 0.50 -14.43
CA VAL A 189 -27.69 -0.51 -14.01
C VAL A 189 -26.28 0.07 -14.09
N THR A 190 -25.51 -0.16 -13.04
CA THR A 190 -24.05 0.00 -13.06
C THR A 190 -23.39 -1.37 -12.86
N THR A 191 -22.44 -1.68 -13.71
CA THR A 191 -21.59 -2.86 -13.59
C THR A 191 -20.28 -2.45 -12.93
N SER A 192 -19.96 -3.07 -11.82
CA SER A 192 -18.69 -2.96 -11.11
C SER A 192 -17.87 -4.20 -11.42
N THR A 193 -16.72 -4.05 -12.07
CA THR A 193 -15.83 -5.15 -12.42
C THR A 193 -14.48 -4.96 -11.72
N VAL A 194 -14.12 -5.90 -10.85
CA VAL A 194 -12.76 -5.98 -10.27
C VAL A 194 -12.06 -7.16 -10.94
N SER A 195 -11.01 -6.90 -11.67
CA SER A 195 -10.17 -7.89 -12.33
C SER A 195 -8.86 -8.08 -11.59
N PHE A 196 -8.35 -9.31 -11.59
CA PHE A 196 -7.10 -9.68 -10.95
C PHE A 196 -6.24 -10.48 -11.93
N ASP A 197 -4.98 -10.08 -12.06
CA ASP A 197 -3.92 -10.87 -12.67
C ASP A 197 -2.97 -11.31 -11.56
N ILE A 198 -2.98 -12.61 -11.24
CA ILE A 198 -2.31 -13.17 -10.07
C ILE A 198 -1.28 -14.19 -10.54
N TRP A 199 -0.03 -13.99 -10.15
CA TRP A 199 1.05 -14.92 -10.41
C TRP A 199 1.53 -15.51 -9.10
N THR A 200 1.46 -16.83 -8.99
CA THR A 200 1.83 -17.55 -7.77
C THR A 200 2.99 -18.48 -8.02
N THR A 201 3.81 -18.67 -7.00
CA THR A 201 4.90 -19.65 -7.00
C THR A 201 4.64 -20.72 -5.95
N PRO A 202 5.07 -21.97 -6.16
CA PRO A 202 5.06 -22.97 -5.11
C PRO A 202 5.88 -22.53 -3.91
N LEU A 203 5.40 -22.79 -2.70
CA LEU A 203 6.14 -22.50 -1.48
C LEU A 203 7.41 -23.36 -1.41
N ALA A 204 8.53 -22.81 -1.89
CA ALA A 204 9.85 -23.43 -1.77
C ALA A 204 10.39 -23.38 -0.33
N GLN A 205 11.41 -24.19 -0.01
CA GLN A 205 11.96 -24.25 1.34
C GLN A 205 12.41 -22.89 1.87
N PRO A 206 13.19 -22.05 1.13
CA PRO A 206 13.62 -20.75 1.62
C PRO A 206 12.47 -19.80 2.02
N MET A 207 11.33 -19.91 1.34
CA MET A 207 10.12 -19.14 1.66
C MET A 207 9.45 -19.67 2.93
N ARG A 208 9.32 -21.02 3.06
CA ARG A 208 8.78 -21.64 4.28
C ARG A 208 9.60 -21.27 5.50
N ASP A 209 10.93 -21.30 5.38
CA ASP A 209 11.84 -20.94 6.45
C ASP A 209 11.68 -19.46 6.85
N ALA A 210 11.54 -18.55 5.87
CA ALA A 210 11.28 -17.15 6.13
C ALA A 210 9.97 -16.93 6.89
N PHE A 211 8.88 -17.59 6.48
CA PHE A 211 7.60 -17.53 7.19
C PHE A 211 7.67 -18.13 8.59
N ALA A 212 8.42 -19.22 8.76
CA ALA A 212 8.61 -19.83 10.08
C ALA A 212 9.33 -18.86 11.05
N VAL A 213 10.35 -18.18 10.58
CA VAL A 213 11.07 -17.15 11.38
C VAL A 213 10.12 -15.99 11.71
N GLU A 214 9.33 -15.51 10.76
CA GLU A 214 8.36 -14.44 10.99
C GLU A 214 7.29 -14.85 12.01
N GLN A 215 6.74 -16.06 11.88
CA GLN A 215 5.78 -16.60 12.86
C GLN A 215 6.40 -16.71 14.27
N GLN A 216 7.66 -17.11 14.38
CA GLN A 216 8.35 -17.19 15.65
C GLN A 216 8.52 -15.82 16.28
N PHE A 217 8.92 -14.81 15.50
CA PHE A 217 8.98 -13.43 15.95
C PHE A 217 7.60 -12.92 16.41
N MET A 218 6.55 -13.12 15.60
CA MET A 218 5.19 -12.67 15.92
C MET A 218 4.66 -13.33 17.19
N LYS A 219 4.94 -14.62 17.41
CA LYS A 219 4.60 -15.32 18.64
C LYS A 219 5.29 -14.69 19.85
N SER A 220 6.58 -14.40 19.74
CA SER A 220 7.39 -13.77 20.83
C SER A 220 6.95 -12.33 21.07
N TYR A 221 6.64 -11.58 20.03
CA TYR A 221 6.15 -10.21 20.09
C TYR A 221 4.74 -10.16 20.69
N GLY A 222 3.83 -11.00 20.22
CA GLY A 222 2.45 -11.05 20.72
C GLY A 222 2.33 -11.43 22.19
N ALA A 223 3.27 -12.21 22.71
CA ALA A 223 3.34 -12.51 24.13
C ALA A 223 3.70 -11.27 25.00
N ARG A 224 4.27 -10.22 24.42
CA ARG A 224 4.74 -9.01 25.09
C ARG A 224 3.96 -7.75 24.71
N ALA A 225 3.46 -7.66 23.49
CA ALA A 225 2.76 -6.50 22.97
C ALA A 225 1.26 -6.50 23.36
N ARG A 226 0.70 -5.31 23.54
CA ARG A 226 -0.76 -5.17 23.59
C ARG A 226 -1.36 -5.52 22.22
N PRO A 227 -2.58 -6.09 22.17
CA PRO A 227 -3.26 -6.31 20.89
C PRO A 227 -3.36 -4.98 20.13
N GLY A 228 -2.66 -4.88 19.02
CA GLY A 228 -2.75 -3.76 18.08
C GLY A 228 -3.36 -4.26 16.76
N PRO A 229 -3.71 -3.35 15.84
CA PRO A 229 -4.23 -3.76 14.53
C PRO A 229 -3.21 -4.68 13.84
N ASP A 230 -3.70 -5.84 13.41
CA ASP A 230 -2.89 -6.85 12.71
C ASP A 230 -2.38 -6.27 11.38
N ARG A 231 -1.07 -6.04 11.29
CA ARG A 231 -0.39 -5.52 10.09
C ARG A 231 0.05 -6.63 9.13
N THR A 232 -0.31 -7.87 9.41
CA THR A 232 0.06 -9.02 8.58
C THR A 232 -0.87 -9.22 7.38
N GLN A 233 -1.72 -8.25 7.07
CA GLN A 233 -2.65 -8.38 5.95
C GLN A 233 -1.90 -8.33 4.62
N PRO A 234 -2.21 -9.25 3.69
CA PRO A 234 -1.54 -9.34 2.39
C PRO A 234 -1.89 -8.19 1.43
N MET A 235 -2.83 -7.33 1.82
CA MET A 235 -3.21 -6.13 1.07
C MET A 235 -2.87 -4.87 1.86
N PRO A 236 -2.47 -3.78 1.16
CA PRO A 236 -2.29 -2.49 1.80
C PRO A 236 -3.52 -2.07 2.61
N ALA A 237 -3.31 -1.47 3.78
CA ALA A 237 -4.39 -1.08 4.69
C ALA A 237 -5.41 -0.14 4.01
N GLU A 238 -4.95 0.70 3.09
CA GLU A 238 -5.78 1.61 2.30
C GLU A 238 -6.73 0.86 1.36
N VAL A 239 -6.22 -0.19 0.68
CA VAL A 239 -7.03 -1.05 -0.20
C VAL A 239 -8.07 -1.79 0.61
N THR A 240 -7.65 -2.38 1.73
CA THR A 240 -8.54 -3.09 2.66
C THR A 240 -9.63 -2.15 3.19
N ARG A 241 -9.27 -0.93 3.60
CA ARG A 241 -10.22 0.08 4.09
C ARG A 241 -11.22 0.49 3.01
N MET A 242 -10.73 0.75 1.80
CA MET A 242 -11.58 1.15 0.68
C MET A 242 -12.52 0.02 0.26
N MET A 243 -12.02 -1.22 0.15
CA MET A 243 -12.87 -2.39 -0.14
C MET A 243 -13.85 -2.65 1.00
N SER A 244 -13.44 -2.56 2.26
CA SER A 244 -14.34 -2.75 3.39
C SER A 244 -15.40 -1.65 3.46
N GLY A 245 -15.05 -0.39 3.16
CA GLY A 245 -15.99 0.72 3.02
C GLY A 245 -17.01 0.47 1.93
N TYR A 246 -16.57 0.01 0.76
CA TYR A 246 -17.49 -0.37 -0.32
C TYR A 246 -18.40 -1.54 0.09
N LEU A 247 -17.84 -2.62 0.65
CA LEU A 247 -18.60 -3.78 1.11
C LEU A 247 -19.57 -3.42 2.25
N SER A 248 -19.20 -2.50 3.13
CA SER A 248 -20.09 -2.05 4.22
C SER A 248 -21.27 -1.22 3.72
N SER A 249 -21.12 -0.55 2.56
CA SER A 249 -22.21 0.19 1.92
C SER A 249 -23.30 -0.72 1.30
N LEU A 250 -22.99 -2.02 1.11
CA LEU A 250 -23.96 -3.00 0.60
C LEU A 250 -24.91 -3.44 1.73
N ARG A 251 -26.17 -3.68 1.35
CA ARG A 251 -27.18 -4.22 2.28
C ARG A 251 -26.79 -5.61 2.79
N PRO A 252 -27.19 -6.02 4.01
CA PRO A 252 -26.83 -7.34 4.57
C PRO A 252 -27.16 -8.52 3.66
N GLN A 253 -28.29 -8.48 2.97
CA GLN A 253 -28.72 -9.50 2.02
C GLN A 253 -27.83 -9.58 0.77
N ASP A 254 -27.29 -8.46 0.34
CA ASP A 254 -26.38 -8.40 -0.81
C ASP A 254 -25.01 -8.96 -0.44
N ARG A 255 -24.57 -8.80 0.82
CA ARG A 255 -23.31 -9.39 1.33
C ARG A 255 -23.32 -10.92 1.31
N ALA A 256 -24.49 -11.55 1.53
CA ALA A 256 -24.60 -13.01 1.48
C ALA A 256 -24.21 -13.58 0.10
N GLN A 257 -24.43 -12.83 -0.98
CA GLN A 257 -24.03 -13.23 -2.34
C GLN A 257 -22.50 -13.22 -2.54
N LEU A 258 -21.75 -12.56 -1.62
CA LEU A 258 -20.30 -12.47 -1.68
C LEU A 258 -19.59 -13.66 -1.02
N GLN A 259 -20.30 -14.48 -0.23
CA GLN A 259 -19.71 -15.60 0.52
C GLN A 259 -19.04 -16.64 -0.39
N ASN A 260 -19.46 -16.75 -1.64
CA ASN A 260 -18.87 -17.67 -2.60
C ASN A 260 -17.49 -17.24 -3.10
N ALA A 261 -17.12 -15.97 -2.99
CA ALA A 261 -15.84 -15.46 -3.46
C ALA A 261 -14.66 -16.12 -2.71
N GLY A 262 -14.79 -16.34 -1.39
CA GLY A 262 -13.76 -17.01 -0.60
C GLY A 262 -13.48 -18.44 -1.07
N LYS A 263 -14.52 -19.20 -1.47
CA LYS A 263 -14.38 -20.55 -2.02
C LYS A 263 -13.69 -20.56 -3.39
N GLN A 264 -13.87 -19.52 -4.19
CA GLN A 264 -13.20 -19.41 -5.47
C GLN A 264 -11.72 -19.04 -5.29
N LEU A 265 -11.42 -18.14 -4.35
CA LEU A 265 -10.04 -17.77 -4.03
C LEU A 265 -9.20 -18.95 -3.55
N SER A 266 -9.80 -19.92 -2.86
CA SER A 266 -9.09 -21.13 -2.43
C SER A 266 -8.60 -22.03 -3.58
N LYS A 267 -9.03 -21.78 -4.82
CA LYS A 267 -8.51 -22.47 -6.02
C LYS A 267 -7.13 -21.98 -6.43
N ILE A 268 -6.74 -20.77 -5.99
CA ILE A 268 -5.42 -20.22 -6.27
C ILE A 268 -4.42 -20.93 -5.39
N GLN A 269 -3.53 -21.70 -6.01
CA GLN A 269 -2.49 -22.47 -5.32
C GLN A 269 -1.16 -21.69 -5.31
N GLY A 270 -0.37 -21.90 -4.27
CA GLY A 270 0.93 -21.27 -4.12
C GLY A 270 0.87 -19.90 -3.43
N HIS A 271 2.02 -19.21 -3.38
CA HIS A 271 2.16 -17.89 -2.78
C HIS A 271 2.15 -16.81 -3.88
N PRO A 272 1.30 -15.78 -3.80
CA PRO A 272 1.31 -14.69 -4.76
C PRO A 272 2.63 -13.92 -4.71
N VAL A 273 3.31 -13.82 -5.87
CA VAL A 273 4.53 -13.03 -6.03
C VAL A 273 4.30 -11.79 -6.89
N TYR A 274 3.19 -11.77 -7.62
CA TYR A 274 2.72 -10.61 -8.35
C TYR A 274 1.19 -10.65 -8.36
N THR A 275 0.57 -9.51 -8.09
CA THR A 275 -0.87 -9.33 -8.20
C THR A 275 -1.16 -7.96 -8.78
N HIS A 276 -1.87 -7.91 -9.90
CA HIS A 276 -2.38 -6.67 -10.46
C HIS A 276 -3.90 -6.67 -10.34
N ILE A 277 -4.45 -5.56 -9.87
CA ILE A 277 -5.89 -5.39 -9.61
C ILE A 277 -6.35 -4.13 -10.33
N GLU A 278 -7.43 -4.25 -11.10
CA GLU A 278 -8.11 -3.12 -11.71
C GLU A 278 -9.57 -3.12 -11.33
N TRP A 279 -10.10 -1.95 -11.04
CA TRP A 279 -11.52 -1.76 -10.76
C TRP A 279 -12.14 -0.80 -11.77
N HIS A 280 -13.15 -1.28 -12.48
CA HIS A 280 -13.93 -0.52 -13.46
C HIS A 280 -15.36 -0.38 -12.99
N LEU A 281 -15.97 0.78 -13.29
CA LEU A 281 -17.40 1.05 -13.13
C LEU A 281 -17.95 1.50 -14.48
N GLU A 282 -18.99 0.82 -14.94
CA GLU A 282 -19.68 1.12 -16.18
C GLU A 282 -21.19 1.17 -15.94
N GLY A 283 -21.84 2.26 -16.31
CA GLY A 283 -23.27 2.43 -16.18
C GLY A 283 -23.67 3.75 -15.60
N ASP A 284 -24.97 3.90 -15.34
CA ASP A 284 -25.61 5.14 -14.97
C ASP A 284 -26.56 5.03 -13.76
N ALA A 285 -26.46 3.95 -12.99
CA ALA A 285 -27.24 3.84 -11.75
C ALA A 285 -26.90 5.03 -10.84
N CYS A 286 -27.93 5.71 -10.37
CA CYS A 286 -27.82 6.94 -9.59
C CYS A 286 -27.21 8.17 -10.33
N GLY A 287 -26.96 8.05 -11.62
CA GLY A 287 -26.51 9.17 -12.46
C GLY A 287 -27.73 9.99 -12.90
N ASP A 288 -28.09 11.07 -12.25
CA ASP A 288 -28.97 12.07 -12.82
C ASP A 288 -28.13 13.02 -13.67
N LYS A 289 -28.26 12.91 -15.00
CA LYS A 289 -27.93 14.03 -15.88
C LYS A 289 -29.02 15.09 -15.71
N GLY A 290 -29.02 15.77 -14.55
CA GLY A 290 -29.79 16.99 -14.38
C GLY A 290 -29.18 18.12 -15.23
N PRO A 291 -29.96 19.11 -15.69
CA PRO A 291 -29.41 20.24 -16.44
C PRO A 291 -28.38 20.97 -15.59
N GLU A 292 -27.25 21.30 -16.21
CA GLU A 292 -26.18 22.10 -15.62
C GLU A 292 -26.73 23.33 -14.90
N LYS A 293 -26.87 23.25 -13.59
CA LYS A 293 -26.90 24.44 -12.73
C LYS A 293 -25.52 24.56 -12.08
N LYS A 294 -24.81 25.57 -12.56
CA LYS A 294 -23.67 26.17 -11.88
C LYS A 294 -24.14 26.61 -10.52
N GLU A 295 -23.83 25.89 -9.44
CA GLU A 295 -23.77 26.46 -8.11
C GLU A 295 -22.63 25.84 -7.31
N GLN A 296 -21.94 26.74 -6.68
CA GLN A 296 -20.72 26.71 -5.92
C GLN A 296 -20.89 25.92 -4.60
N SER A 297 -19.81 25.25 -4.22
CA SER A 297 -19.48 24.81 -2.86
C SER A 297 -20.33 23.69 -2.23
N SER A 298 -19.77 22.48 -2.24
CA SER A 298 -19.81 21.59 -1.08
C SER A 298 -18.73 20.51 -1.21
N SER A 299 -18.01 20.26 -0.14
CA SER A 299 -16.92 19.31 -0.02
C SER A 299 -17.33 17.92 -0.50
N PRO A 300 -16.55 17.26 -1.37
CA PRO A 300 -16.89 15.93 -1.85
C PRO A 300 -16.55 14.90 -0.79
N THR A 301 -17.51 14.48 -0.01
CA THR A 301 -17.34 13.43 1.01
C THR A 301 -17.84 12.04 0.59
N SER A 302 -18.32 11.86 -0.65
CA SER A 302 -18.68 10.55 -1.18
C SER A 302 -17.78 10.17 -2.36
N VAL A 303 -17.37 8.90 -2.43
CA VAL A 303 -16.57 8.34 -3.54
C VAL A 303 -17.26 8.58 -4.88
N GLN A 304 -18.58 8.53 -4.94
CA GLN A 304 -19.39 8.76 -6.12
C GLN A 304 -19.45 10.23 -6.54
N GLY A 305 -19.49 11.16 -5.57
CA GLY A 305 -19.42 12.61 -5.83
C GLY A 305 -18.03 13.03 -6.34
N MET A 306 -16.97 12.43 -5.82
CA MET A 306 -15.60 12.64 -6.32
C MET A 306 -15.43 12.14 -7.75
N LEU A 307 -15.96 10.97 -8.08
CA LEU A 307 -15.82 10.38 -9.42
C LEU A 307 -16.62 11.14 -10.48
N GLY A 308 -17.84 11.61 -10.15
CA GLY A 308 -18.68 12.35 -11.08
C GLY A 308 -18.15 13.74 -11.44
N SER A 309 -17.56 14.45 -10.47
CA SER A 309 -17.01 15.80 -10.71
C SER A 309 -15.66 15.78 -11.44
N MET A 310 -14.87 14.72 -11.28
CA MET A 310 -13.54 14.61 -11.89
C MET A 310 -13.57 14.05 -13.32
N ALA A 311 -14.52 13.16 -13.63
CA ALA A 311 -14.62 12.55 -14.96
C ALA A 311 -14.98 13.58 -16.07
N GLY A 312 -15.70 14.64 -15.73
CA GLY A 312 -16.13 15.66 -16.70
C GLY A 312 -15.06 16.65 -17.18
N SER A 313 -13.97 16.83 -16.42
CA SER A 313 -13.00 17.90 -16.70
C SER A 313 -11.66 17.46 -17.29
N LEU A 314 -11.36 16.16 -17.32
CA LEU A 314 -10.02 15.65 -17.61
C LEU A 314 -9.83 15.03 -19.01
N PHE A 315 -10.89 14.80 -19.77
CA PHE A 315 -10.76 14.21 -21.11
C PHE A 315 -10.55 15.26 -22.18
N LYS A 316 -9.36 15.86 -22.26
CA LYS A 316 -8.84 16.38 -23.52
C LYS A 316 -8.18 15.24 -24.28
N LYS A 317 -8.81 15.00 -25.41
CA LYS A 317 -8.51 14.22 -26.59
C LYS A 317 -7.01 14.03 -26.85
N ASP A 318 -6.50 12.79 -26.67
CA ASP A 318 -5.61 12.15 -27.63
C ASP A 318 -5.41 10.70 -27.18
N GLU A 319 -5.68 9.76 -28.13
CA GLU A 319 -5.60 8.29 -28.05
C GLU A 319 -6.63 7.61 -27.12
N LYS A 320 -7.67 7.04 -27.74
CA LYS A 320 -8.65 6.18 -27.09
C LYS A 320 -8.05 4.87 -26.63
N PRO A 321 -7.85 4.63 -25.33
CA PRO A 321 -7.79 3.26 -24.81
C PRO A 321 -9.15 2.60 -25.06
N ALA A 322 -9.15 1.31 -25.36
CA ALA A 322 -10.38 0.52 -25.53
C ALA A 322 -11.08 0.38 -24.18
N GLY A 323 -11.98 1.32 -23.85
CA GLY A 323 -12.78 1.33 -22.62
C GLY A 323 -12.48 2.50 -21.67
N PRO A 324 -13.36 2.77 -20.70
CA PRO A 324 -13.10 3.75 -19.67
C PRO A 324 -11.90 3.32 -18.79
N PRO A 325 -11.05 4.27 -18.38
CA PRO A 325 -9.90 3.95 -17.50
C PRO A 325 -10.41 3.34 -16.19
N PRO A 326 -9.60 2.47 -15.54
CA PRO A 326 -9.95 1.94 -14.24
C PRO A 326 -10.07 3.09 -13.23
N ILE A 327 -11.06 3.01 -12.34
CA ILE A 327 -11.18 3.94 -11.21
C ILE A 327 -10.10 3.71 -10.18
N LEU A 328 -9.57 2.49 -10.15
CA LEU A 328 -8.51 2.07 -9.26
C LEU A 328 -7.65 1.03 -9.95
N SER A 329 -6.33 1.16 -9.80
CA SER A 329 -5.36 0.18 -10.26
C SER A 329 -4.27 0.01 -9.21
N PHE A 330 -3.99 -1.25 -8.83
CA PHE A 330 -2.92 -1.61 -7.89
C PHE A 330 -2.08 -2.74 -8.46
N THR A 331 -0.78 -2.66 -8.20
CA THR A 331 0.13 -3.78 -8.39
C THR A 331 0.86 -4.06 -7.09
N VAL A 332 0.88 -5.31 -6.66
CA VAL A 332 1.69 -5.80 -5.54
C VAL A 332 2.71 -6.77 -6.10
N GLU A 333 3.99 -6.53 -5.84
CA GLU A 333 5.07 -7.33 -6.38
C GLU A 333 6.07 -7.69 -5.28
N VAL A 334 6.32 -8.99 -5.09
CA VAL A 334 7.35 -9.49 -4.19
C VAL A 334 8.68 -9.44 -4.93
N LYS A 335 9.61 -8.63 -4.43
CA LYS A 335 10.96 -8.49 -4.99
C LYS A 335 11.90 -9.52 -4.39
N GLN A 336 11.72 -9.85 -3.12
CA GLN A 336 12.54 -10.81 -2.39
C GLN A 336 11.73 -11.49 -1.30
N LEU A 337 11.92 -12.81 -1.14
CA LEU A 337 11.34 -13.58 -0.03
C LEU A 337 12.19 -14.84 0.21
N GLY A 338 12.84 -14.91 1.37
CA GLY A 338 13.68 -16.06 1.73
C GLY A 338 14.55 -15.77 2.93
N VAL A 339 15.39 -16.73 3.31
CA VAL A 339 16.39 -16.59 4.36
C VAL A 339 17.76 -16.39 3.72
N GLN A 340 18.49 -15.38 4.19
CA GLN A 340 19.84 -15.06 3.74
C GLN A 340 20.72 -14.53 4.88
N PRO A 341 22.06 -14.56 4.74
CA PRO A 341 22.96 -13.91 5.67
C PRO A 341 22.75 -12.39 5.64
N VAL A 342 22.58 -11.76 6.80
CA VAL A 342 22.42 -10.30 6.97
C VAL A 342 23.24 -9.87 8.17
N LYS A 343 23.92 -8.73 8.09
CA LYS A 343 24.72 -8.15 9.16
C LYS A 343 23.88 -7.74 10.36
N ASP A 344 24.41 -7.89 11.56
CA ASP A 344 23.73 -7.52 12.80
C ASP A 344 23.48 -6.02 12.90
N SER A 345 24.31 -5.19 12.24
CA SER A 345 24.12 -3.74 12.13
C SER A 345 22.78 -3.32 11.55
N VAL A 346 22.14 -4.18 10.76
CA VAL A 346 20.79 -3.92 10.22
C VAL A 346 19.78 -3.73 11.36
N PHE A 347 19.97 -4.40 12.50
CA PHE A 347 19.07 -4.32 13.67
C PHE A 347 19.56 -3.29 14.71
N ALA A 348 20.36 -2.34 14.31
CA ALA A 348 20.82 -1.23 15.13
C ALA A 348 20.42 0.12 14.53
N VAL A 349 20.31 1.14 15.38
CA VAL A 349 20.13 2.52 14.92
C VAL A 349 21.36 2.92 14.11
N PRO A 350 21.19 3.41 12.86
CA PRO A 350 22.34 3.75 12.01
C PRO A 350 23.18 4.89 12.61
N ALA A 351 24.47 4.86 12.34
CA ALA A 351 25.37 5.93 12.78
C ALA A 351 24.91 7.31 12.27
N GLY A 352 25.03 8.33 13.11
CA GLY A 352 24.65 9.70 12.78
C GLY A 352 23.18 10.03 12.99
N PHE A 353 22.37 9.09 13.48
CA PHE A 353 21.00 9.39 13.93
C PHE A 353 21.02 10.03 15.31
N LYS A 354 20.11 11.00 15.52
CA LYS A 354 19.93 11.71 16.79
C LYS A 354 18.66 11.21 17.48
N LYS A 355 18.78 10.89 18.79
CA LYS A 355 17.61 10.58 19.60
C LYS A 355 16.76 11.83 19.80
N VAL A 356 15.46 11.71 19.58
CA VAL A 356 14.45 12.72 19.88
C VAL A 356 13.43 12.13 20.83
N ASN A 357 12.84 12.96 21.69
CA ASN A 357 11.86 12.53 22.69
C ASN A 357 10.44 12.58 22.12
#